data_c9d0e43cc1c951338a8a3685474f5cb2
#
_entry.id   c9d0e43cc1c951338a8a3685474f5cb2
#
_cell.length_a   1.000
_cell.length_b   1.000
_cell.length_c   1.000
_cell.angle_alpha   90.00
_cell.angle_beta   90.00
_cell.angle_gamma   90.00
#
_symmetry.space_group_name_H-M   'P 1'
#
loop_
_entity.id
_entity.type
_entity.pdbx_description
1 polymer ?
#
loop_
_entity_poly.entity_id
_entity_poly.type
_entity_poly.pdbx_seq_one_letter_code
_entity_poly.pdbx_strand_id
1 'polypeptide(L)'
;TTTIGRQPVIVVRDKTGEINVLENRCRHRGATVCEQHKGNARGFTCHYHSWTYGLDGALRALPYGDGYEGIVDKTELPLKSLRVGIYHGLIFASFDQSIEPLEDFLGGAKPWIDLFMKQGAGFPVKANGEHKFKFKGNWKIQLENTTDLYHFPVVHKSWMKTIDDETAAAITSFMTSDKAFCRSLGNGHSLAVLVPEIVDLDEDNGAP
;
A
#
# COMPACT_ATOMS: atom_id res chain seq x y z
N THR A 1 9.36 6.70 6.04
CA THR A 1 9.37 7.04 4.60
C THR A 1 9.21 5.79 3.75
N THR A 2 8.64 5.93 2.57
CA THR A 2 8.48 4.88 1.57
C THR A 2 8.47 5.50 0.16
N THR A 3 8.13 4.71 -0.85
CA THR A 3 7.98 5.19 -2.24
C THR A 3 6.62 4.77 -2.80
N ILE A 4 5.99 5.66 -3.58
CA ILE A 4 4.83 5.35 -4.41
C ILE A 4 5.25 5.52 -5.86
N GLY A 5 5.27 4.40 -6.59
CA GLY A 5 5.92 4.35 -7.90
C GLY A 5 7.41 4.70 -7.79
N ARG A 6 7.82 5.86 -8.33
CA ARG A 6 9.20 6.36 -8.26
C ARG A 6 9.37 7.55 -7.33
N GLN A 7 8.31 8.00 -6.69
CA GLN A 7 8.35 9.20 -5.85
C GLN A 7 8.51 8.83 -4.39
N PRO A 8 9.50 9.41 -3.69
CA PRO A 8 9.64 9.25 -2.25
C PRO A 8 8.52 9.99 -1.53
N VAL A 9 7.95 9.36 -0.50
CA VAL A 9 6.89 9.94 0.33
C VAL A 9 7.19 9.75 1.81
N ILE A 10 6.62 10.66 2.61
CA ILE A 10 6.55 10.57 4.06
C ILE A 10 5.12 10.18 4.41
N VAL A 11 4.94 9.07 5.12
CA VAL A 11 3.66 8.71 5.74
C VAL A 11 3.77 9.06 7.21
N VAL A 12 2.90 9.91 7.69
CA VAL A 12 2.96 10.42 9.06
C VAL A 12 1.57 10.50 9.68
N ARG A 13 1.48 10.10 10.94
CA ARG A 13 0.29 10.35 11.77
C ARG A 13 0.52 11.62 12.56
N ASP A 14 -0.37 12.57 12.43
CA ASP A 14 -0.30 13.81 13.17
C ASP A 14 -0.85 13.68 14.61
N LYS A 15 -0.86 14.81 15.33
CA LYS A 15 -1.32 14.84 16.73
C LYS A 15 -2.82 14.62 16.90
N THR A 16 -3.61 14.80 15.84
CA THR A 16 -5.05 14.55 15.84
C THR A 16 -5.37 13.09 15.54
N GLY A 17 -4.36 12.31 15.12
CA GLY A 17 -4.49 10.93 14.67
C GLY A 17 -4.70 10.78 13.17
N GLU A 18 -4.77 11.88 12.42
CA GLU A 18 -4.91 11.89 10.98
C GLU A 18 -3.63 11.40 10.29
N ILE A 19 -3.80 10.65 9.22
CA ILE A 19 -2.69 10.18 8.39
C ILE A 19 -2.50 11.13 7.21
N ASN A 20 -1.32 11.70 7.14
CA ASN A 20 -0.86 12.49 6.01
C ASN A 20 0.17 11.69 5.19
N VAL A 21 0.05 11.75 3.88
CA VAL A 21 1.05 11.24 2.94
C VAL A 21 1.56 12.42 2.12
N LEU A 22 2.84 12.73 2.29
CA LEU A 22 3.46 13.94 1.76
C LEU A 22 4.58 13.56 0.79
N GLU A 23 4.73 14.27 -0.32
CA GLU A 23 5.89 14.13 -1.19
C GLU A 23 7.16 14.49 -0.40
N ASN A 24 8.10 13.56 -0.30
CA ASN A 24 9.36 13.76 0.44
C ASN A 24 10.35 14.59 -0.36
N ARG A 25 9.96 15.83 -0.67
CA ARG A 25 10.69 16.71 -1.57
C ARG A 25 10.50 18.17 -1.16
N CYS A 26 11.57 18.82 -0.74
CA CYS A 26 11.56 20.21 -0.32
C CYS A 26 11.08 21.14 -1.47
N ARG A 27 10.14 22.01 -1.17
CA ARG A 27 9.58 22.98 -2.13
C ARG A 27 10.57 24.04 -2.58
N HIS A 28 11.68 24.20 -1.85
CA HIS A 28 12.73 25.15 -2.23
C HIS A 28 13.50 24.64 -3.47
N ARG A 29 14.25 23.55 -3.34
CA ARG A 29 15.15 23.02 -4.41
C ARG A 29 15.09 21.51 -4.55
N GLY A 30 14.05 20.86 -4.09
CA GLY A 30 13.79 19.45 -4.33
C GLY A 30 14.62 18.46 -3.51
N ALA A 31 15.37 18.91 -2.50
CA ALA A 31 16.10 18.00 -1.62
C ALA A 31 15.15 17.12 -0.81
N THR A 32 15.57 15.91 -0.50
CA THR A 32 14.87 15.01 0.43
C THR A 32 14.72 15.69 1.79
N VAL A 33 13.51 15.68 2.35
CA VAL A 33 13.20 16.37 3.62
C VAL A 33 13.39 15.43 4.81
N CYS A 34 12.99 14.16 4.68
CA CYS A 34 13.10 13.13 5.71
C CYS A 34 13.84 11.91 5.16
N GLU A 35 15.01 11.62 5.72
CA GLU A 35 15.84 10.46 5.33
C GLU A 35 15.59 9.23 6.20
N GLN A 36 14.98 9.42 7.38
CA GLN A 36 14.71 8.34 8.32
C GLN A 36 13.63 7.40 7.77
N HIS A 37 13.91 6.10 7.81
CA HIS A 37 12.96 5.09 7.34
C HIS A 37 11.69 5.08 8.21
N LYS A 38 11.85 5.15 9.53
CA LYS A 38 10.76 5.20 10.51
C LYS A 38 11.21 5.95 11.78
N GLY A 39 10.26 6.48 12.51
CA GLY A 39 10.53 7.20 13.77
C GLY A 39 9.36 8.08 14.15
N ASN A 40 9.58 8.95 15.15
CA ASN A 40 8.64 9.96 15.57
C ASN A 40 9.19 11.35 15.23
N ALA A 41 8.32 12.22 14.72
CA ALA A 41 8.68 13.57 14.34
C ALA A 41 7.65 14.57 14.87
N ARG A 42 8.09 15.80 15.12
CA ARG A 42 7.21 16.95 15.41
C ARG A 42 7.04 17.87 14.20
N GLY A 43 7.81 17.64 13.16
CA GLY A 43 7.89 18.35 11.90
C GLY A 43 9.09 17.85 11.11
N PHE A 44 9.29 18.37 9.92
CA PHE A 44 10.35 17.94 9.02
C PHE A 44 11.18 19.14 8.59
N THR A 45 12.47 19.13 8.89
CA THR A 45 13.39 20.21 8.51
C THR A 45 14.31 19.73 7.40
N CYS A 46 14.27 20.41 6.25
CA CYS A 46 15.17 20.16 5.15
C CYS A 46 16.61 20.46 5.55
N HIS A 47 17.49 19.49 5.43
CA HIS A 47 18.89 19.63 5.84
C HIS A 47 19.70 20.58 4.93
N TYR A 48 19.16 20.93 3.74
CA TYR A 48 19.88 21.79 2.81
C TYR A 48 19.82 23.29 3.19
N HIS A 49 18.61 23.82 3.44
CA HIS A 49 18.42 25.24 3.78
C HIS A 49 17.47 25.43 4.97
N SER A 50 17.25 24.42 5.79
CA SER A 50 16.44 24.44 7.01
C SER A 50 15.00 24.91 6.84
N TRP A 51 14.43 24.77 5.64
CA TRP A 51 12.97 24.94 5.49
C TRP A 51 12.25 23.87 6.30
N THR A 52 11.35 24.31 7.17
CA THR A 52 10.71 23.42 8.13
C THR A 52 9.22 23.30 7.85
N TYR A 53 8.75 22.08 7.76
CA TYR A 53 7.38 21.70 7.46
C TYR A 53 6.71 21.06 8.67
N GLY A 54 5.40 21.29 8.82
CA GLY A 54 4.55 20.59 9.77
C GLY A 54 4.28 19.14 9.34
N LEU A 55 3.62 18.39 10.23
CA LEU A 55 3.18 17.02 9.92
C LEU A 55 2.05 16.99 8.86
N ASP A 56 1.36 18.08 8.68
CA ASP A 56 0.37 18.37 7.63
C ASP A 56 0.99 18.82 6.30
N GLY A 57 2.31 18.96 6.25
CA GLY A 57 3.06 19.42 5.10
C GLY A 57 3.18 20.95 4.98
N ALA A 58 2.48 21.75 5.79
CA ALA A 58 2.55 23.20 5.71
C ALA A 58 3.96 23.73 6.00
N LEU A 59 4.44 24.71 5.21
CA LEU A 59 5.71 25.37 5.47
C LEU A 59 5.58 26.28 6.70
N ARG A 60 6.22 25.91 7.79
CA ARG A 60 6.13 26.60 9.11
C ARG A 60 7.21 27.65 9.26
N ALA A 61 8.44 27.33 8.87
CA ALA A 61 9.57 28.24 9.05
C ALA A 61 10.56 28.13 7.88
N LEU A 62 11.20 29.23 7.59
CA LEU A 62 12.36 29.35 6.72
C LEU A 62 13.36 30.33 7.36
N PRO A 63 14.67 30.04 7.25
CA PRO A 63 15.71 30.94 7.75
C PRO A 63 15.70 32.23 6.95
N TYR A 64 16.15 33.30 7.62
CA TYR A 64 16.29 34.64 7.00
C TYR A 64 14.99 35.14 6.38
N GLY A 65 13.88 34.96 7.12
CA GLY A 65 12.51 35.29 6.68
C GLY A 65 12.37 36.70 6.10
N ASP A 66 13.10 37.66 6.68
CA ASP A 66 13.09 39.06 6.21
C ASP A 66 13.51 39.22 4.73
N GLY A 67 14.43 38.35 4.25
CA GLY A 67 14.85 38.31 2.86
C GLY A 67 13.79 37.75 1.89
N TYR A 68 12.72 37.17 2.41
CA TYR A 68 11.61 36.62 1.63
C TYR A 68 10.31 37.43 1.79
N GLU A 69 10.32 38.46 2.62
CA GLU A 69 9.14 39.27 2.93
C GLU A 69 8.58 39.95 1.65
N GLY A 70 7.29 39.77 1.40
CA GLY A 70 6.62 40.24 0.19
C GLY A 70 6.97 39.49 -1.10
N ILE A 71 7.87 38.46 -1.05
CA ILE A 71 8.29 37.70 -2.23
C ILE A 71 7.74 36.27 -2.16
N VAL A 72 7.69 35.68 -0.95
CA VAL A 72 7.30 34.27 -0.75
C VAL A 72 6.10 34.19 0.18
N ASP A 73 5.01 33.64 -0.34
CA ASP A 73 3.88 33.20 0.48
C ASP A 73 4.11 31.74 0.93
N LYS A 74 4.31 31.55 2.23
CA LYS A 74 4.51 30.21 2.81
C LYS A 74 3.31 29.30 2.60
N THR A 75 2.11 29.84 2.46
CA THR A 75 0.89 29.05 2.25
C THR A 75 0.83 28.40 0.87
N GLU A 76 1.59 28.91 -0.09
CA GLU A 76 1.70 28.36 -1.43
C GLU A 76 2.80 27.30 -1.59
N LEU A 77 3.59 27.10 -0.54
CA LEU A 77 4.77 26.23 -0.57
C LEU A 77 4.71 25.07 0.43
N PRO A 78 3.55 24.43 0.69
CA PRO A 78 3.50 23.21 1.48
C PRO A 78 4.20 22.06 0.73
N LEU A 79 4.63 21.02 1.45
CA LEU A 79 4.91 19.74 0.80
C LEU A 79 3.63 19.27 0.09
N LYS A 80 3.76 18.75 -1.10
CA LYS A 80 2.60 18.23 -1.83
C LYS A 80 1.99 17.08 -1.07
N SER A 81 0.72 17.21 -0.71
CA SER A 81 -0.06 16.15 -0.09
C SER A 81 -0.65 15.23 -1.15
N LEU A 82 -0.65 13.95 -0.88
CA LEU A 82 -1.37 12.96 -1.67
C LEU A 82 -2.80 12.84 -1.12
N ARG A 83 -3.72 12.43 -1.97
CA ARG A 83 -5.06 12.02 -1.53
C ARG A 83 -4.94 10.68 -0.80
N VAL A 84 -5.43 10.61 0.44
CA VAL A 84 -5.31 9.44 1.32
C VAL A 84 -6.68 8.80 1.52
N GLY A 85 -6.72 7.49 1.51
CA GLY A 85 -7.85 6.68 1.94
C GLY A 85 -7.36 5.56 2.84
N ILE A 86 -8.19 5.16 3.80
CA ILE A 86 -7.86 4.09 4.75
C ILE A 86 -8.99 3.07 4.74
N TYR A 87 -8.63 1.81 4.56
CA TYR A 87 -9.57 0.70 4.61
C TYR A 87 -9.00 -0.43 5.47
N HIS A 88 -9.68 -0.81 6.55
CA HIS A 88 -9.19 -1.78 7.55
C HIS A 88 -7.77 -1.52 8.07
N GLY A 89 -7.36 -0.24 8.16
CA GLY A 89 -6.00 0.13 8.59
C GLY A 89 -4.94 0.07 7.47
N LEU A 90 -5.28 -0.42 6.29
CA LEU A 90 -4.46 -0.31 5.09
C LEU A 90 -4.51 1.14 4.58
N ILE A 91 -3.35 1.75 4.40
CA ILE A 91 -3.23 3.14 3.95
C ILE A 91 -2.98 3.14 2.45
N PHE A 92 -3.87 3.80 1.71
CA PHE A 92 -3.77 4.02 0.27
C PHE A 92 -3.52 5.50 0.02
N ALA A 93 -2.73 5.81 -1.00
CA ALA A 93 -2.50 7.20 -1.37
C ALA A 93 -2.32 7.35 -2.88
N SER A 94 -2.80 8.48 -3.42
CA SER A 94 -2.70 8.83 -4.83
C SER A 94 -2.16 10.23 -5.03
N PHE A 95 -1.31 10.41 -6.04
CA PHE A 95 -0.91 11.74 -6.53
C PHE A 95 -2.02 12.44 -7.29
N ASP A 96 -2.95 11.67 -7.85
CA ASP A 96 -4.13 12.19 -8.51
C ASP A 96 -5.16 12.61 -7.46
N GLN A 97 -5.37 13.93 -7.35
CA GLN A 97 -6.34 14.51 -6.42
C GLN A 97 -7.79 14.31 -6.90
N SER A 98 -7.99 14.00 -8.18
CA SER A 98 -9.30 13.79 -8.80
C SER A 98 -9.75 12.33 -8.79
N ILE A 99 -8.88 11.41 -8.35
CA ILE A 99 -9.22 9.98 -8.25
C ILE A 99 -10.51 9.80 -7.44
N GLU A 100 -11.33 8.84 -7.82
CA GLU A 100 -12.53 8.46 -7.11
C GLU A 100 -12.28 8.14 -5.63
N PRO A 101 -13.29 8.17 -4.76
CA PRO A 101 -13.17 7.71 -3.37
C PRO A 101 -12.59 6.30 -3.30
N LEU A 102 -11.78 6.02 -2.25
CA LEU A 102 -11.12 4.72 -2.10
C LEU A 102 -12.11 3.55 -2.15
N GLU A 103 -13.29 3.72 -1.57
CA GLU A 103 -14.29 2.65 -1.54
C GLU A 103 -14.83 2.31 -2.93
N ASP A 104 -15.01 3.31 -3.78
CA ASP A 104 -15.44 3.13 -5.16
C ASP A 104 -14.30 2.51 -6.00
N PHE A 105 -13.06 2.97 -5.77
CA PHE A 105 -11.87 2.39 -6.41
C PHE A 105 -11.70 0.92 -6.05
N LEU A 106 -11.85 0.55 -4.77
CA LEU A 106 -11.73 -0.85 -4.33
C LEU A 106 -12.86 -1.73 -4.90
N GLY A 107 -14.08 -1.18 -5.05
CA GLY A 107 -15.18 -1.85 -5.71
C GLY A 107 -15.34 -3.32 -5.31
N GLY A 108 -15.25 -4.22 -6.28
CA GLY A 108 -15.34 -5.66 -6.09
C GLY A 108 -14.23 -6.29 -5.23
N ALA A 109 -13.16 -5.57 -4.90
CA ALA A 109 -12.11 -6.06 -4.01
C ALA A 109 -12.48 -5.94 -2.52
N LYS A 110 -13.44 -5.08 -2.16
CA LYS A 110 -13.83 -4.84 -0.76
C LYS A 110 -14.27 -6.10 -0.02
N PRO A 111 -15.22 -6.91 -0.52
CA PRO A 111 -15.67 -8.12 0.15
C PRO A 111 -14.51 -9.08 0.47
N TRP A 112 -13.54 -9.17 -0.44
CA TRP A 112 -12.39 -10.04 -0.28
C TRP A 112 -11.39 -9.53 0.77
N ILE A 113 -11.20 -8.20 0.84
CA ILE A 113 -10.42 -7.59 1.93
C ILE A 113 -11.12 -7.81 3.27
N ASP A 114 -12.44 -7.62 3.33
CA ASP A 114 -13.24 -7.87 4.53
C ASP A 114 -13.12 -9.33 4.99
N LEU A 115 -13.22 -10.26 4.05
CA LEU A 115 -13.05 -11.69 4.31
C LEU A 115 -11.65 -12.00 4.84
N PHE A 116 -10.60 -11.44 4.21
CA PHE A 116 -9.23 -11.59 4.69
C PHE A 116 -9.08 -11.08 6.14
N MET A 117 -9.69 -9.95 6.48
CA MET A 117 -9.63 -9.38 7.83
C MET A 117 -10.40 -10.21 8.88
N LYS A 118 -11.41 -11.00 8.48
CA LYS A 118 -12.10 -11.95 9.37
C LYS A 118 -11.21 -13.06 9.91
N GLN A 119 -10.07 -13.36 9.27
CA GLN A 119 -9.08 -14.32 9.76
C GLN A 119 -8.54 -13.96 11.15
N GLY A 120 -8.67 -12.72 11.59
CA GLY A 120 -8.33 -12.30 12.94
C GLY A 120 -9.25 -12.84 14.03
N ALA A 121 -10.35 -13.55 13.70
CA ALA A 121 -11.31 -14.11 14.64
C ALA A 121 -11.80 -13.08 15.69
N GLY A 122 -12.04 -11.84 15.27
CA GLY A 122 -12.44 -10.73 16.14
C GLY A 122 -11.27 -9.91 16.71
N PHE A 123 -10.02 -10.35 16.51
CA PHE A 123 -8.85 -9.57 16.87
C PHE A 123 -8.33 -8.75 15.69
N PRO A 124 -7.70 -7.58 15.95
CA PRO A 124 -7.10 -6.79 14.88
C PRO A 124 -5.98 -7.54 14.18
N VAL A 125 -6.02 -7.61 12.85
CA VAL A 125 -4.90 -8.10 12.05
C VAL A 125 -3.78 -7.06 12.07
N LYS A 126 -2.56 -7.49 12.33
CA LYS A 126 -1.37 -6.63 12.38
C LYS A 126 -0.31 -7.14 11.41
N ALA A 127 0.23 -6.24 10.59
CA ALA A 127 1.43 -6.54 9.84
C ALA A 127 2.64 -6.56 10.79
N ASN A 128 3.40 -7.65 10.78
CA ASN A 128 4.60 -7.80 11.59
C ASN A 128 5.81 -8.10 10.71
N GLY A 129 6.57 -7.06 10.41
CA GLY A 129 7.72 -7.14 9.52
C GLY A 129 7.35 -7.04 8.04
N GLU A 130 8.37 -7.10 7.21
CA GLU A 130 8.24 -7.05 5.75
C GLU A 130 9.36 -7.86 5.09
N HIS A 131 9.04 -8.47 3.96
CA HIS A 131 10.01 -9.06 3.06
C HIS A 131 10.07 -8.23 1.78
N LYS A 132 11.27 -7.80 1.41
CA LYS A 132 11.51 -7.03 0.18
C LYS A 132 12.39 -7.82 -0.77
N PHE A 133 11.85 -8.10 -1.95
CA PHE A 133 12.60 -8.73 -3.04
C PHE A 133 12.78 -7.73 -4.18
N LYS A 134 13.96 -7.72 -4.77
CA LYS A 134 14.29 -6.86 -5.90
C LYS A 134 14.69 -7.73 -7.09
N PHE A 135 14.06 -7.53 -8.22
CA PHE A 135 14.41 -8.23 -9.45
C PHE A 135 14.47 -7.25 -10.63
N LYS A 136 15.24 -7.62 -11.65
CA LYS A 136 15.32 -6.86 -12.90
C LYS A 136 14.27 -7.40 -13.85
N GLY A 137 13.14 -6.73 -13.97
CA GLY A 137 12.04 -7.17 -14.82
C GLY A 137 10.89 -6.19 -14.87
N ASN A 138 9.90 -6.50 -15.68
CA ASN A 138 8.66 -5.73 -15.76
C ASN A 138 7.77 -6.14 -14.56
N TRP A 139 7.34 -5.18 -13.75
CA TRP A 139 6.49 -5.41 -12.59
C TRP A 139 5.16 -6.09 -12.93
N LYS A 140 4.65 -5.93 -14.17
CA LYS A 140 3.42 -6.57 -14.63
C LYS A 140 3.51 -8.09 -14.65
N ILE A 141 4.69 -8.63 -14.97
CA ILE A 141 4.91 -10.09 -14.96
C ILE A 141 4.73 -10.65 -13.54
N GLN A 142 5.19 -9.91 -12.52
CA GLN A 142 4.96 -10.32 -11.14
C GLN A 142 3.47 -10.29 -10.76
N LEU A 143 2.74 -9.26 -11.21
CA LEU A 143 1.31 -9.17 -10.98
C LEU A 143 0.57 -10.33 -11.65
N GLU A 144 0.85 -10.60 -12.93
CA GLU A 144 0.26 -11.73 -13.66
C GLU A 144 0.58 -13.07 -13.01
N ASN A 145 1.83 -13.26 -12.56
CA ASN A 145 2.23 -14.49 -11.85
C ASN A 145 1.43 -14.71 -10.57
N THR A 146 1.09 -13.65 -9.83
CA THR A 146 0.32 -13.78 -8.58
C THR A 146 -1.16 -14.10 -8.80
N THR A 147 -1.66 -13.91 -10.00
CA THR A 147 -3.05 -14.19 -10.40
C THR A 147 -3.19 -15.39 -11.34
N ASP A 148 -2.11 -16.11 -11.58
CA ASP A 148 -2.09 -17.34 -12.38
C ASP A 148 -1.94 -18.55 -11.47
N LEU A 149 -2.96 -19.39 -11.41
CA LEU A 149 -2.91 -20.66 -10.69
C LEU A 149 -2.37 -21.81 -11.55
N TYR A 150 -2.41 -21.64 -12.88
CA TYR A 150 -2.07 -22.71 -13.83
C TYR A 150 -0.59 -23.11 -13.79
N HIS A 151 0.32 -22.15 -13.54
CA HIS A 151 1.76 -22.43 -13.44
C HIS A 151 2.16 -23.20 -12.18
N PHE A 152 1.33 -23.17 -11.11
CA PHE A 152 1.71 -23.61 -9.78
C PHE A 152 2.21 -25.07 -9.73
N PRO A 153 1.49 -26.09 -10.26
CA PRO A 153 1.92 -27.49 -10.14
C PRO A 153 3.20 -27.78 -10.94
N VAL A 154 3.55 -26.92 -11.90
CA VAL A 154 4.74 -27.12 -12.75
C VAL A 154 5.95 -26.38 -12.15
N VAL A 155 5.80 -25.07 -11.89
CA VAL A 155 6.90 -24.19 -11.44
C VAL A 155 7.25 -24.46 -9.98
N HIS A 156 6.27 -24.75 -9.11
CA HIS A 156 6.48 -25.00 -7.71
C HIS A 156 6.65 -26.48 -7.34
N LYS A 157 6.90 -27.34 -8.32
CA LYS A 157 7.08 -28.80 -8.11
C LYS A 157 8.18 -29.13 -7.09
N SER A 158 9.26 -28.37 -7.04
CA SER A 158 10.34 -28.59 -6.06
C SER A 158 9.90 -28.28 -4.64
N TRP A 159 9.08 -27.23 -4.44
CA TRP A 159 8.48 -26.92 -3.16
C TRP A 159 7.47 -27.97 -2.72
N MET A 160 6.62 -28.44 -3.61
CA MET A 160 5.67 -29.53 -3.34
C MET A 160 6.33 -30.78 -2.78
N LYS A 161 7.59 -31.05 -3.12
CA LYS A 161 8.36 -32.16 -2.58
C LYS A 161 8.90 -31.96 -1.15
N THR A 162 8.77 -30.76 -0.61
CA THR A 162 9.24 -30.43 0.76
C THR A 162 8.14 -30.53 1.82
N ILE A 163 6.91 -30.69 1.38
CA ILE A 163 5.73 -30.91 2.24
C ILE A 163 5.36 -32.41 2.22
N ASP A 164 4.56 -32.84 3.18
CA ASP A 164 4.10 -34.22 3.22
C ASP A 164 3.18 -34.57 2.06
N ASP A 165 3.12 -35.84 1.72
CA ASP A 165 2.40 -36.32 0.53
C ASP A 165 0.89 -36.10 0.63
N GLU A 166 0.30 -36.13 1.83
CA GLU A 166 -1.12 -35.90 2.06
C GLU A 166 -1.48 -34.43 1.76
N THR A 167 -0.71 -33.49 2.32
CA THR A 167 -0.86 -32.05 2.06
C THR A 167 -0.63 -31.73 0.57
N ALA A 168 0.39 -32.33 -0.04
CA ALA A 168 0.68 -32.12 -1.46
C ALA A 168 -0.47 -32.62 -2.36
N ALA A 169 -1.05 -33.78 -2.03
CA ALA A 169 -2.21 -34.32 -2.74
C ALA A 169 -3.46 -33.45 -2.56
N ALA A 170 -3.71 -32.96 -1.34
CA ALA A 170 -4.83 -32.09 -1.05
C ALA A 170 -4.74 -30.78 -1.83
N ILE A 171 -3.57 -30.12 -1.83
CA ILE A 171 -3.31 -28.89 -2.61
C ILE A 171 -3.54 -29.16 -4.10
N THR A 172 -3.00 -30.24 -4.63
CA THR A 172 -3.14 -30.58 -6.05
C THR A 172 -4.61 -30.82 -6.42
N SER A 173 -5.33 -31.57 -5.58
CA SER A 173 -6.76 -31.84 -5.78
C SER A 173 -7.59 -30.57 -5.77
N PHE A 174 -7.34 -29.67 -4.82
CA PHE A 174 -8.01 -28.37 -4.75
C PHE A 174 -7.72 -27.52 -5.97
N MET A 175 -6.45 -27.40 -6.36
CA MET A 175 -6.04 -26.55 -7.50
C MET A 175 -6.55 -27.04 -8.86
N THR A 176 -6.92 -28.32 -8.96
CA THR A 176 -7.53 -28.89 -10.15
C THR A 176 -9.07 -28.94 -10.09
N SER A 177 -9.65 -28.49 -8.98
CA SER A 177 -11.09 -28.37 -8.79
C SER A 177 -11.63 -27.06 -9.33
N ASP A 178 -12.95 -26.95 -9.43
CA ASP A 178 -13.69 -25.73 -9.78
C ASP A 178 -13.71 -24.70 -8.64
N LYS A 179 -13.25 -25.06 -7.44
CA LYS A 179 -13.13 -24.16 -6.28
C LYS A 179 -11.90 -23.25 -6.33
N ALA A 180 -10.83 -23.66 -7.04
CA ALA A 180 -9.67 -22.80 -7.27
C ALA A 180 -9.89 -21.93 -8.50
N PHE A 181 -9.88 -20.62 -8.33
CA PHE A 181 -10.15 -19.71 -9.44
C PHE A 181 -9.35 -18.42 -9.38
N CYS A 182 -9.21 -17.79 -10.53
CA CYS A 182 -8.74 -16.42 -10.67
C CYS A 182 -9.88 -15.56 -11.23
N ARG A 183 -10.06 -14.36 -10.69
CA ARG A 183 -11.14 -13.45 -11.10
C ARG A 183 -10.63 -12.03 -11.21
N SER A 184 -11.09 -11.32 -12.24
CA SER A 184 -10.99 -9.86 -12.30
C SER A 184 -12.12 -9.24 -11.49
N LEU A 185 -11.78 -8.29 -10.62
CA LEU A 185 -12.71 -7.61 -9.72
C LEU A 185 -13.06 -6.18 -10.18
N GLY A 186 -12.61 -5.79 -11.37
CA GLY A 186 -12.73 -4.42 -11.86
C GLY A 186 -11.62 -3.50 -11.36
N ASN A 187 -11.55 -2.29 -11.86
CA ASN A 187 -10.60 -1.22 -11.48
C ASN A 187 -9.11 -1.66 -11.44
N GLY A 188 -8.74 -2.68 -12.22
CA GLY A 188 -7.39 -3.26 -12.20
C GLY A 188 -7.13 -4.22 -11.03
N HIS A 189 -8.13 -4.53 -10.22
CA HIS A 189 -8.04 -5.52 -9.16
C HIS A 189 -8.23 -6.93 -9.71
N SER A 190 -7.49 -7.87 -9.14
CA SER A 190 -7.58 -9.30 -9.46
C SER A 190 -7.40 -10.12 -8.19
N LEU A 191 -7.97 -11.31 -8.20
CA LEU A 191 -7.96 -12.24 -7.09
C LEU A 191 -7.57 -13.63 -7.59
N ALA A 192 -6.78 -14.34 -6.79
CA ALA A 192 -6.58 -15.78 -6.90
C ALA A 192 -6.99 -16.42 -5.57
N VAL A 193 -7.90 -17.37 -5.62
CA VAL A 193 -8.37 -18.13 -4.44
C VAL A 193 -7.67 -19.48 -4.42
N LEU A 194 -6.96 -19.73 -3.33
CA LEU A 194 -6.14 -20.92 -3.09
C LEU A 194 -6.55 -21.70 -1.84
N VAL A 195 -7.53 -21.18 -1.08
CA VAL A 195 -7.90 -21.73 0.23
C VAL A 195 -9.38 -22.11 0.21
N PRO A 196 -9.72 -23.40 0.36
CA PRO A 196 -11.10 -23.90 0.28
C PRO A 196 -12.06 -23.21 1.24
N GLU A 197 -11.60 -22.94 2.45
CA GLU A 197 -12.40 -22.33 3.52
C GLU A 197 -12.84 -20.90 3.19
N ILE A 198 -12.07 -20.19 2.36
CA ILE A 198 -12.43 -18.87 1.87
C ILE A 198 -13.57 -18.96 0.86
N VAL A 199 -13.59 -20.01 0.02
CA VAL A 199 -14.67 -20.21 -0.96
C VAL A 199 -16.00 -20.48 -0.26
N ASP A 200 -16.00 -21.31 0.77
CA ASP A 200 -17.20 -21.64 1.51
C ASP A 200 -17.78 -20.41 2.26
N LEU A 201 -16.89 -19.51 2.74
CA LEU A 201 -17.31 -18.24 3.35
C LEU A 201 -17.89 -17.26 2.34
N ASP A 202 -17.48 -17.35 1.07
CA ASP A 202 -17.97 -16.49 0.00
C ASP A 202 -19.44 -16.85 -0.37
N GLU A 203 -19.77 -18.13 -0.44
CA GLU A 203 -21.13 -18.62 -0.71
C GLU A 203 -22.13 -18.11 0.36
N ASP A 204 -21.74 -18.09 1.63
CA ASP A 204 -22.57 -17.63 2.75
C ASP A 204 -22.79 -16.10 2.77
N ASN A 205 -21.89 -15.32 2.17
CA ASN A 205 -21.95 -13.85 2.18
C ASN A 205 -22.48 -13.24 0.88
N GLY A 206 -22.87 -14.05 -0.09
CA GLY A 206 -23.43 -13.58 -1.37
C GLY A 206 -22.45 -12.74 -2.18
N ALA A 207 -21.16 -12.92 -2.00
CA ALA A 207 -20.16 -12.33 -2.87
C ALA A 207 -20.19 -13.05 -4.21
N PRO A 208 -20.17 -12.34 -5.33
CA PRO A 208 -20.41 -12.90 -6.66
C PRO A 208 -19.27 -13.77 -7.20
#